data_eb9ea3e1a44f1adbbef778135cc48c62
#
_entry.id   eb9ea3e1a44f1adbbef778135cc48c62
#
_cell.length_a   1.000
_cell.length_b   1.000
_cell.length_c   1.000
_cell.angle_alpha   90.00
_cell.angle_beta   90.00
_cell.angle_gamma   90.00
#
_symmetry.space_group_name_H-M   'P 1'
#
loop_
_entity.id
_entity.type
_entity.pdbx_description
1 polymer ?
#
loop_
_entity_poly.entity_id
_entity_poly.type
_entity_poly.pdbx_seq_one_letter_code
_entity_poly.pdbx_strand_id
1 'polypeptide(L)'
;MKSKVKVLAIMLIITALVVPLYAGGATDSPRANETSPVEEIIKQAEGMSLEELAKKAIEESNGKMFYGVGNSSRGKTALPLFISYLQTIDPNYTLNYEWQQPKNNKIFDQLTADSLKSTGTFAMTLIQDGNQIESKMVRTGILDTFIPKEWAEANGTTADEYKGFLPLQTLNKVFMYNNTGDKEFDNVWDFVAPGEHGLFMDIDSEIVGKNFLYMLTSDQYSAVLKDAFDALPEEEKATFQATIDQVATDADDLGLGENGKYALAWIKLWVESYNAQTDDGPICNTLVSQSATDQFGLIVYSKLRSVEESATVSKKFVDIAAYNDGYKGFGGFGYCHYLFVTDNSPLPWTACAFIAYMVETADGFSAWGKDIGGYSANPVVAEETEAIYKHKTGGMAEDGVTVVYPALNDRGGDWWLSENRLVLEDPSYCASVSFTVGSWIEMLSKYTPN
;
A
#
# COMPACT_ATOMS: atom_id res chain seq x y z
N MET A 1 -56.11 44.29 -52.45
CA MET A 1 -56.96 43.56 -51.52
C MET A 1 -56.08 42.48 -50.91
N LYS A 2 -55.64 42.65 -49.69
CA LYS A 2 -54.76 41.70 -48.99
C LYS A 2 -55.47 41.19 -47.76
N SER A 3 -55.83 39.89 -47.84
CA SER A 3 -56.43 39.19 -46.72
C SER A 3 -55.36 38.82 -45.65
N LYS A 4 -55.60 39.23 -44.40
CA LYS A 4 -54.80 38.84 -43.26
C LYS A 4 -55.41 37.59 -42.67
N VAL A 5 -54.64 36.49 -42.76
CA VAL A 5 -54.95 35.22 -42.04
C VAL A 5 -54.34 35.33 -40.64
N LYS A 6 -55.18 35.32 -39.63
CA LYS A 6 -54.80 35.23 -38.24
C LYS A 6 -54.57 33.76 -37.92
N VAL A 7 -53.33 33.37 -37.59
CA VAL A 7 -53.00 32.06 -37.06
C VAL A 7 -53.32 32.10 -35.57
N LEU A 8 -54.29 31.33 -35.15
CA LEU A 8 -54.63 31.10 -33.74
C LEU A 8 -53.77 29.93 -33.24
N ALA A 9 -52.80 30.26 -32.39
CA ALA A 9 -52.00 29.22 -31.72
C ALA A 9 -52.82 28.61 -30.58
N ILE A 10 -53.27 27.39 -30.77
CA ILE A 10 -53.86 26.60 -29.70
C ILE A 10 -52.72 25.97 -28.89
N MET A 11 -52.55 26.48 -27.69
CA MET A 11 -51.62 25.93 -26.71
C MET A 11 -52.28 24.73 -26.05
N LEU A 12 -51.92 23.52 -26.49
CA LEU A 12 -52.34 22.28 -25.88
C LEU A 12 -51.45 22.07 -24.64
N ILE A 13 -51.99 22.29 -23.47
CA ILE A 13 -51.37 21.94 -22.20
C ILE A 13 -51.57 20.45 -22.02
N ILE A 14 -50.54 19.66 -22.36
CA ILE A 14 -50.47 18.24 -21.98
C ILE A 14 -49.93 18.20 -20.54
N THR A 15 -50.87 18.07 -19.60
CA THR A 15 -50.55 17.69 -18.22
C THR A 15 -50.14 16.23 -18.23
N ALA A 16 -48.83 15.98 -18.39
CA ALA A 16 -48.27 14.65 -18.14
C ALA A 16 -48.33 14.40 -16.63
N LEU A 17 -49.25 13.53 -16.23
CA LEU A 17 -49.19 12.89 -14.91
C LEU A 17 -47.90 12.05 -14.87
N VAL A 18 -46.86 12.61 -14.29
CA VAL A 18 -45.69 11.83 -13.86
C VAL A 18 -46.12 11.04 -12.65
N VAL A 19 -46.52 9.80 -12.86
CA VAL A 19 -46.57 8.83 -11.79
C VAL A 19 -45.12 8.47 -11.50
N PRO A 20 -44.57 8.73 -10.29
CA PRO A 20 -43.28 8.21 -9.96
C PRO A 20 -43.41 6.69 -9.87
N LEU A 21 -42.85 5.98 -10.85
CA LEU A 21 -42.53 4.57 -10.68
C LEU A 21 -41.44 4.56 -9.55
N TYR A 22 -41.89 4.26 -8.35
CA TYR A 22 -41.02 3.75 -7.33
C TYR A 22 -40.52 2.39 -7.81
N ALA A 23 -39.42 2.38 -8.57
CA ALA A 23 -38.53 1.23 -8.56
C ALA A 23 -38.10 1.11 -7.12
N GLY A 24 -38.54 0.08 -6.42
CA GLY A 24 -38.05 -0.30 -5.13
C GLY A 24 -36.61 -0.76 -5.28
N GLY A 25 -35.69 0.20 -5.41
CA GLY A 25 -34.32 0.04 -4.98
C GLY A 25 -34.38 -0.04 -3.47
N ALA A 26 -33.86 -1.11 -2.91
CA ALA A 26 -33.61 -1.19 -1.50
C ALA A 26 -32.92 0.13 -1.12
N THR A 27 -33.57 0.91 -0.27
CA THR A 27 -32.92 2.05 0.36
C THR A 27 -31.80 1.47 1.17
N ASP A 28 -30.57 1.63 0.70
CA ASP A 28 -29.39 1.63 1.54
C ASP A 28 -29.59 2.77 2.54
N SER A 29 -30.33 2.46 3.60
CA SER A 29 -30.23 3.23 4.82
C SER A 29 -28.80 3.00 5.30
N PRO A 30 -28.00 4.05 5.52
CA PRO A 30 -26.78 3.89 6.33
C PRO A 30 -27.23 3.16 7.59
N ARG A 31 -26.55 2.07 7.97
CA ARG A 31 -26.77 1.42 9.26
C ARG A 31 -26.69 2.51 10.32
N ALA A 32 -27.83 3.07 10.71
CA ALA A 32 -27.90 4.13 11.68
C ALA A 32 -27.70 3.49 13.05
N ASN A 33 -26.55 3.72 13.65
CA ASN A 33 -26.28 3.68 15.08
C ASN A 33 -26.49 2.37 15.86
N GLU A 34 -26.44 1.19 15.25
CA GLU A 34 -26.31 -0.05 16.03
C GLU A 34 -24.87 -0.57 15.81
N THR A 35 -24.09 -0.57 16.89
CA THR A 35 -22.77 -1.18 16.95
C THR A 35 -22.90 -2.67 16.61
N SER A 36 -22.11 -3.19 15.69
CA SER A 36 -22.17 -4.61 15.34
C SER A 36 -21.68 -5.47 16.51
N PRO A 37 -22.11 -6.74 16.61
CA PRO A 37 -21.59 -7.65 17.64
C PRO A 37 -20.06 -7.82 17.55
N VAL A 38 -19.48 -7.70 16.35
CA VAL A 38 -18.03 -7.76 16.13
C VAL A 38 -17.35 -6.50 16.68
N GLU A 39 -17.90 -5.33 16.42
CA GLU A 39 -17.43 -4.06 16.96
C GLU A 39 -17.43 -4.02 18.51
N GLU A 40 -18.46 -4.62 19.14
CA GLU A 40 -18.51 -4.76 20.61
C GLU A 40 -17.39 -5.67 21.13
N ILE A 41 -17.07 -6.74 20.42
CA ILE A 41 -15.96 -7.64 20.75
C ILE A 41 -14.63 -6.90 20.58
N ILE A 42 -14.44 -6.18 19.48
CA ILE A 42 -13.23 -5.39 19.24
C ILE A 42 -12.97 -4.40 20.37
N LYS A 43 -13.99 -3.64 20.79
CA LYS A 43 -13.87 -2.70 21.93
C LYS A 43 -13.44 -3.37 23.23
N GLN A 44 -13.90 -4.60 23.48
CA GLN A 44 -13.46 -5.36 24.66
C GLN A 44 -12.02 -5.85 24.46
N ALA A 45 -11.69 -6.31 23.25
CA ALA A 45 -10.37 -6.85 22.90
C ALA A 45 -9.25 -5.79 23.01
N GLU A 46 -9.52 -4.54 22.65
CA GLU A 46 -8.56 -3.43 22.73
C GLU A 46 -8.04 -3.14 24.15
N GLY A 47 -8.80 -3.55 25.19
CA GLY A 47 -8.37 -3.44 26.58
C GLY A 47 -7.58 -4.65 27.11
N MET A 48 -7.48 -5.73 26.34
CA MET A 48 -6.91 -7.01 26.76
C MET A 48 -5.45 -7.18 26.37
N SER A 49 -4.69 -7.89 27.20
CA SER A 49 -3.37 -8.40 26.85
C SER A 49 -3.48 -9.54 25.84
N LEU A 50 -2.36 -9.81 25.14
CA LEU A 50 -2.28 -10.94 24.21
C LEU A 50 -2.65 -12.28 24.86
N GLU A 51 -2.24 -12.49 26.14
CA GLU A 51 -2.59 -13.73 26.88
C GLU A 51 -4.10 -13.85 27.14
N GLU A 52 -4.76 -12.75 27.49
CA GLU A 52 -6.23 -12.70 27.68
C GLU A 52 -6.96 -12.96 26.38
N LEU A 53 -6.52 -12.35 25.28
CA LEU A 53 -7.04 -12.59 23.92
C LEU A 53 -6.86 -14.04 23.49
N ALA A 54 -5.70 -14.64 23.79
CA ALA A 54 -5.42 -16.03 23.47
C ALA A 54 -6.38 -16.99 24.20
N LYS A 55 -6.71 -16.72 25.47
CA LYS A 55 -7.73 -17.51 26.21
C LYS A 55 -9.10 -17.41 25.57
N LYS A 56 -9.50 -16.20 25.14
CA LYS A 56 -10.75 -15.98 24.41
C LYS A 56 -10.77 -16.71 23.06
N ALA A 57 -9.67 -16.67 22.32
CA ALA A 57 -9.54 -17.39 21.06
C ALA A 57 -9.68 -18.91 21.25
N ILE A 58 -9.07 -19.47 22.30
CA ILE A 58 -9.18 -20.90 22.63
C ILE A 58 -10.65 -21.28 22.96
N GLU A 59 -11.32 -20.48 23.77
CA GLU A 59 -12.75 -20.69 24.11
C GLU A 59 -13.63 -20.63 22.85
N GLU A 60 -13.37 -19.68 21.95
CA GLU A 60 -14.17 -19.44 20.75
C GLU A 60 -13.98 -20.52 19.68
N SER A 61 -12.74 -20.92 19.41
CA SER A 61 -12.39 -21.56 18.13
C SER A 61 -11.85 -22.99 18.22
N ASN A 62 -11.71 -23.56 19.43
CA ASN A 62 -11.21 -24.94 19.56
C ASN A 62 -12.00 -25.95 18.71
N GLY A 63 -11.31 -26.67 17.85
CA GLY A 63 -11.89 -27.65 16.92
C GLY A 63 -12.58 -27.05 15.69
N LYS A 64 -12.62 -25.74 15.54
CA LYS A 64 -13.28 -25.05 14.41
C LYS A 64 -12.34 -24.81 13.23
N MET A 65 -12.89 -24.19 12.19
CA MET A 65 -12.20 -23.78 10.99
C MET A 65 -12.05 -22.26 10.96
N PHE A 66 -10.83 -21.77 10.78
CA PHE A 66 -10.50 -20.36 10.60
C PHE A 66 -10.19 -20.08 9.14
N TYR A 67 -10.87 -19.12 8.55
CA TYR A 67 -10.59 -18.63 7.20
C TYR A 67 -10.04 -17.20 7.28
N GLY A 68 -8.87 -17.00 6.69
CA GLY A 68 -8.30 -15.68 6.47
C GLY A 68 -8.06 -15.41 4.98
N VAL A 69 -8.02 -14.15 4.60
CA VAL A 69 -7.74 -13.73 3.22
C VAL A 69 -6.75 -12.58 3.20
N GLY A 70 -5.83 -12.55 2.25
CA GLY A 70 -4.83 -11.47 2.21
C GLY A 70 -4.01 -11.37 0.94
N ASN A 71 -3.39 -10.22 0.72
CA ASN A 71 -2.51 -9.97 -0.43
C ASN A 71 -1.18 -10.77 -0.36
N SER A 72 -0.87 -11.38 0.78
CA SER A 72 0.34 -12.18 0.98
C SER A 72 0.00 -13.63 1.32
N SER A 73 0.76 -14.57 0.75
CA SER A 73 0.65 -16.00 1.10
C SER A 73 1.17 -16.32 2.50
N ARG A 74 1.85 -15.39 3.17
CA ARG A 74 2.54 -15.62 4.44
C ARG A 74 1.61 -15.92 5.62
N GLY A 75 0.31 -15.61 5.51
CA GLY A 75 -0.68 -16.08 6.46
C GLY A 75 -0.70 -17.60 6.65
N LYS A 76 -0.34 -18.36 5.59
CA LYS A 76 -0.16 -19.83 5.70
C LYS A 76 0.99 -20.24 6.61
N THR A 77 1.99 -19.36 6.78
CA THR A 77 3.13 -19.58 7.67
C THR A 77 2.84 -19.03 9.07
N ALA A 78 2.14 -17.92 9.18
CA ALA A 78 1.83 -17.27 10.46
C ALA A 78 0.81 -18.06 11.30
N LEU A 79 -0.22 -18.65 10.66
CA LEU A 79 -1.26 -19.41 11.38
C LEU A 79 -0.71 -20.61 12.16
N PRO A 80 0.17 -21.47 11.64
CA PRO A 80 0.80 -22.54 12.44
C PRO A 80 1.58 -22.02 13.65
N LEU A 81 2.27 -20.88 13.53
CA LEU A 81 2.97 -20.26 14.66
C LEU A 81 1.99 -19.81 15.74
N PHE A 82 0.90 -19.17 15.34
CA PHE A 82 -0.17 -18.77 16.25
C PHE A 82 -0.82 -19.96 16.94
N ILE A 83 -1.13 -21.03 16.21
CA ILE A 83 -1.66 -22.28 16.80
C ILE A 83 -0.69 -22.85 17.83
N SER A 84 0.61 -22.89 17.51
CA SER A 84 1.64 -23.34 18.45
C SER A 84 1.70 -22.47 19.70
N TYR A 85 1.55 -21.16 19.56
CA TYR A 85 1.43 -20.23 20.69
C TYR A 85 0.21 -20.56 21.57
N LEU A 86 -0.97 -20.75 21.00
CA LEU A 86 -2.18 -21.13 21.76
C LEU A 86 -2.01 -22.48 22.46
N GLN A 87 -1.29 -23.44 21.87
CA GLN A 87 -0.98 -24.73 22.47
C GLN A 87 0.00 -24.63 23.65
N THR A 88 0.71 -23.52 23.84
CA THR A 88 1.46 -23.28 25.09
C THR A 88 0.54 -23.02 26.28
N ILE A 89 -0.69 -22.54 25.99
CA ILE A 89 -1.72 -22.20 27.01
C ILE A 89 -2.65 -23.42 27.22
N ASP A 90 -3.15 -24.02 26.13
CA ASP A 90 -3.92 -25.29 26.18
C ASP A 90 -3.30 -26.30 25.21
N PRO A 91 -2.55 -27.28 25.71
CA PRO A 91 -1.90 -28.31 24.89
C PRO A 91 -2.86 -29.15 24.02
N ASN A 92 -4.16 -29.15 24.32
CA ASN A 92 -5.17 -29.90 23.56
C ASN A 92 -5.87 -29.02 22.50
N TYR A 93 -5.51 -27.75 22.39
CA TYR A 93 -6.11 -26.85 21.41
C TYR A 93 -5.85 -27.30 19.99
N THR A 94 -6.89 -27.25 19.16
CA THR A 94 -6.82 -27.53 17.74
C THR A 94 -7.58 -26.47 16.95
N LEU A 95 -7.00 -26.04 15.83
CA LEU A 95 -7.64 -25.15 14.89
C LEU A 95 -7.32 -25.61 13.47
N ASN A 96 -8.36 -25.85 12.67
CA ASN A 96 -8.19 -26.00 11.24
C ASN A 96 -8.15 -24.61 10.60
N TYR A 97 -7.41 -24.45 9.53
CA TYR A 97 -7.32 -23.13 8.90
C TYR A 97 -7.17 -23.22 7.38
N GLU A 98 -7.62 -22.15 6.72
CA GLU A 98 -7.35 -21.86 5.32
C GLU A 98 -7.01 -20.38 5.18
N TRP A 99 -5.94 -20.09 4.43
CA TRP A 99 -5.57 -18.73 4.07
C TRP A 99 -5.62 -18.60 2.55
N GLN A 100 -6.47 -17.69 2.06
CA GLN A 100 -6.63 -17.40 0.65
C GLN A 100 -5.78 -16.21 0.23
N GLN A 101 -5.22 -16.26 -0.98
CA GLN A 101 -4.45 -15.17 -1.57
C GLN A 101 -4.97 -14.92 -2.98
N PRO A 102 -6.05 -14.17 -3.15
CA PRO A 102 -6.50 -13.75 -4.47
C PRO A 102 -5.50 -12.74 -5.06
N LYS A 103 -5.40 -12.75 -6.38
CA LYS A 103 -4.55 -11.79 -7.11
C LYS A 103 -5.23 -10.44 -7.24
N ASN A 104 -4.42 -9.37 -7.18
CA ASN A 104 -4.81 -7.99 -7.42
C ASN A 104 -6.04 -7.57 -6.57
N ASN A 105 -6.90 -6.73 -7.12
CA ASN A 105 -8.08 -6.18 -6.44
C ASN A 105 -9.23 -7.18 -6.23
N LYS A 106 -9.10 -8.43 -6.65
CA LYS A 106 -10.13 -9.47 -6.43
C LYS A 106 -10.43 -9.73 -4.95
N ILE A 107 -9.50 -9.37 -4.06
CA ILE A 107 -9.72 -9.48 -2.61
C ILE A 107 -10.85 -8.56 -2.15
N PHE A 108 -10.93 -7.34 -2.69
CA PHE A 108 -11.99 -6.39 -2.36
C PHE A 108 -13.37 -6.90 -2.81
N ASP A 109 -13.44 -7.50 -4.01
CA ASP A 109 -14.67 -8.13 -4.50
C ASP A 109 -15.11 -9.30 -3.62
N GLN A 110 -14.14 -10.14 -3.16
CA GLN A 110 -14.44 -11.25 -2.25
C GLN A 110 -14.94 -10.77 -0.90
N LEU A 111 -14.31 -9.77 -0.30
CA LEU A 111 -14.72 -9.20 0.97
C LEU A 111 -16.10 -8.55 0.86
N THR A 112 -16.36 -7.81 -0.22
CA THR A 112 -17.67 -7.23 -0.50
C THR A 112 -18.75 -8.31 -0.66
N ALA A 113 -18.47 -9.38 -1.40
CA ALA A 113 -19.42 -10.48 -1.53
C ALA A 113 -19.65 -11.24 -0.21
N ASP A 114 -18.60 -11.36 0.62
CA ASP A 114 -18.70 -12.03 1.93
C ASP A 114 -19.49 -11.20 2.94
N SER A 115 -19.39 -9.86 2.90
CA SER A 115 -20.12 -8.95 3.80
C SER A 115 -21.64 -8.99 3.64
N LEU A 116 -22.14 -9.52 2.51
CA LEU A 116 -23.58 -9.69 2.29
C LEU A 116 -24.19 -10.88 3.07
N LYS A 117 -23.35 -11.71 3.70
CA LYS A 117 -23.81 -12.83 4.51
C LYS A 117 -24.10 -12.36 5.94
N SER A 118 -25.05 -13.02 6.61
CA SER A 118 -25.32 -12.76 8.03
C SER A 118 -24.18 -13.14 8.94
N THR A 119 -23.39 -14.14 8.56
CA THR A 119 -22.11 -14.53 9.14
C THR A 119 -21.15 -14.75 7.99
N GLY A 120 -20.02 -14.08 8.04
CA GLY A 120 -19.01 -14.15 6.99
C GLY A 120 -18.30 -15.50 6.93
N THR A 121 -17.53 -15.68 5.90
CA THR A 121 -16.58 -16.80 5.77
C THR A 121 -15.25 -16.40 6.41
N PHE A 122 -14.78 -15.21 6.11
CA PHE A 122 -13.47 -14.74 6.56
C PHE A 122 -13.54 -14.12 7.95
N ALA A 123 -12.65 -14.52 8.83
CA ALA A 123 -12.56 -13.94 10.16
C ALA A 123 -11.77 -12.61 10.14
N MET A 124 -10.79 -12.51 9.28
CA MET A 124 -9.93 -11.34 9.14
C MET A 124 -9.34 -11.23 7.74
N THR A 125 -8.77 -10.07 7.47
CA THR A 125 -7.98 -9.82 6.25
C THR A 125 -6.67 -9.11 6.52
N LEU A 126 -5.70 -9.34 5.63
CA LEU A 126 -4.47 -8.57 5.52
C LEU A 126 -4.39 -8.02 4.09
N ILE A 127 -4.50 -6.72 3.96
CA ILE A 127 -4.58 -6.05 2.66
C ILE A 127 -3.68 -4.83 2.58
N GLN A 128 -3.35 -4.44 1.37
CA GLN A 128 -2.67 -3.21 0.99
C GLN A 128 -3.59 -2.36 0.11
N ASP A 129 -3.17 -1.15 -0.24
CA ASP A 129 -3.94 -0.17 -1.00
C ASP A 129 -4.89 0.65 -0.12
N GLY A 130 -4.29 1.61 0.57
CA GLY A 130 -4.98 2.48 1.52
C GLY A 130 -6.20 3.21 0.94
N ASN A 131 -6.15 3.64 -0.32
CA ASN A 131 -7.29 4.30 -0.97
C ASN A 131 -8.53 3.39 -1.04
N GLN A 132 -8.37 2.16 -1.55
CA GLN A 132 -9.51 1.24 -1.64
C GLN A 132 -9.98 0.74 -0.28
N ILE A 133 -9.04 0.54 0.66
CA ILE A 133 -9.37 0.20 2.04
C ILE A 133 -10.27 1.27 2.63
N GLU A 134 -9.85 2.53 2.58
CA GLU A 134 -10.62 3.64 3.13
C GLU A 134 -11.98 3.77 2.44
N SER A 135 -11.98 3.87 1.11
CA SER A 135 -13.18 4.24 0.36
C SER A 135 -14.19 3.10 0.21
N LYS A 136 -13.74 1.85 0.10
CA LYS A 136 -14.61 0.71 -0.23
C LYS A 136 -14.89 -0.24 0.93
N MET A 137 -13.99 -0.28 1.94
CA MET A 137 -14.07 -1.28 3.00
C MET A 137 -14.46 -0.66 4.35
N VAL A 138 -13.70 0.32 4.81
CA VAL A 138 -13.92 0.91 6.14
C VAL A 138 -15.12 1.86 6.14
N ARG A 139 -15.19 2.80 5.19
CA ARG A 139 -16.36 3.72 5.10
C ARG A 139 -17.69 3.01 4.84
N THR A 140 -17.66 1.82 4.30
CA THR A 140 -18.86 1.02 4.03
C THR A 140 -19.19 0.04 5.15
N GLY A 141 -18.39 -0.03 6.21
CA GLY A 141 -18.59 -0.92 7.36
C GLY A 141 -18.40 -2.40 7.02
N ILE A 142 -17.50 -2.73 6.06
CA ILE A 142 -17.16 -4.12 5.72
C ILE A 142 -16.03 -4.63 6.60
N LEU A 143 -15.13 -3.73 6.99
CA LEU A 143 -13.95 -4.03 7.79
C LEU A 143 -13.88 -3.12 9.00
N ASP A 144 -13.54 -3.71 10.13
CA ASP A 144 -13.32 -3.03 11.40
C ASP A 144 -11.85 -3.03 11.79
N THR A 145 -11.37 -1.88 12.24
CA THR A 145 -10.02 -1.73 12.77
C THR A 145 -9.99 -2.21 14.22
N PHE A 146 -9.06 -3.10 14.52
CA PHE A 146 -8.73 -3.50 15.89
C PHE A 146 -7.31 -3.03 16.21
N ILE A 147 -7.15 -2.27 17.29
CA ILE A 147 -5.85 -1.76 17.73
C ILE A 147 -5.43 -2.50 19.01
N PRO A 148 -4.48 -3.46 18.92
CA PRO A 148 -4.03 -4.20 20.10
C PRO A 148 -3.37 -3.29 21.13
N LYS A 149 -3.60 -3.61 22.39
CA LYS A 149 -3.19 -2.77 23.54
C LYS A 149 -1.67 -2.54 23.56
N GLU A 150 -0.89 -3.61 23.49
CA GLU A 150 0.57 -3.55 23.63
C GLU A 150 1.21 -2.90 22.39
N TRP A 151 0.60 -3.07 21.20
CA TRP A 151 1.00 -2.33 20.02
C TRP A 151 0.77 -0.82 20.18
N ALA A 152 -0.38 -0.42 20.70
CA ALA A 152 -0.70 0.99 20.95
C ALA A 152 0.26 1.61 21.97
N GLU A 153 0.50 0.91 23.09
CA GLU A 153 1.45 1.34 24.11
C GLU A 153 2.87 1.50 23.56
N ALA A 154 3.34 0.56 22.74
CA ALA A 154 4.65 0.62 22.09
C ALA A 154 4.78 1.81 21.11
N ASN A 155 3.66 2.23 20.51
CA ASN A 155 3.59 3.40 19.64
C ASN A 155 3.23 4.70 20.36
N GLY A 156 3.16 4.71 21.70
CA GLY A 156 2.88 5.89 22.50
C GLY A 156 1.48 6.46 22.33
N THR A 157 0.49 5.61 22.03
CA THR A 157 -0.91 5.97 21.80
C THR A 157 -1.85 5.01 22.53
N THR A 158 -3.14 5.18 22.33
CA THR A 158 -4.20 4.26 22.78
C THR A 158 -5.11 3.92 21.60
N ALA A 159 -5.91 2.85 21.72
CA ALA A 159 -6.87 2.48 20.68
C ALA A 159 -7.87 3.62 20.38
N ASP A 160 -8.31 4.35 21.39
CA ASP A 160 -9.23 5.48 21.24
C ASP A 160 -8.59 6.70 20.56
N GLU A 161 -7.29 6.90 20.72
CA GLU A 161 -6.56 8.05 20.15
C GLU A 161 -6.05 7.78 18.74
N TYR A 162 -5.69 6.53 18.45
CA TYR A 162 -5.20 6.16 17.13
C TYR A 162 -6.33 6.12 16.11
N LYS A 163 -6.23 6.91 15.06
CA LYS A 163 -7.28 7.04 14.03
C LYS A 163 -6.90 6.43 12.68
N GLY A 164 -5.77 5.77 12.62
CA GLY A 164 -5.31 5.07 11.42
C GLY A 164 -5.76 3.61 11.35
N PHE A 165 -5.40 2.95 10.28
CA PHE A 165 -5.52 1.50 10.16
C PHE A 165 -4.34 0.81 10.85
N LEU A 166 -4.55 -0.36 11.44
CA LEU A 166 -3.47 -1.11 12.07
C LEU A 166 -2.47 -1.61 11.03
N PRO A 167 -1.25 -1.09 10.98
CA PRO A 167 -0.23 -1.61 10.09
C PRO A 167 0.49 -2.80 10.73
N LEU A 168 0.63 -3.89 9.96
CA LEU A 168 1.51 -4.99 10.34
C LEU A 168 2.98 -4.64 10.07
N GLN A 169 3.22 -4.11 8.87
CA GLN A 169 4.55 -3.74 8.40
C GLN A 169 4.46 -2.66 7.33
N THR A 170 5.51 -1.85 7.24
CA THR A 170 5.76 -0.99 6.08
C THR A 170 6.63 -1.74 5.08
N LEU A 171 6.21 -1.73 3.83
CA LEU A 171 6.96 -2.20 2.68
C LEU A 171 7.45 -1.01 1.87
N ASN A 172 8.57 -1.16 1.18
CA ASN A 172 9.05 -0.11 0.29
C ASN A 172 9.22 -0.59 -1.15
N LYS A 173 8.82 0.27 -2.08
CA LYS A 173 9.28 0.27 -3.46
C LYS A 173 10.37 1.34 -3.54
N VAL A 174 11.53 1.00 -4.07
CA VAL A 174 12.66 1.93 -4.15
C VAL A 174 13.14 2.06 -5.58
N PHE A 175 13.70 3.22 -5.91
CA PHE A 175 14.36 3.41 -7.18
C PHE A 175 15.69 2.67 -7.19
N MET A 176 15.77 1.69 -8.08
CA MET A 176 16.95 0.90 -8.36
C MET A 176 17.38 1.09 -9.80
N TYR A 177 18.66 1.03 -10.06
CA TYR A 177 19.20 1.12 -11.41
C TYR A 177 20.30 0.09 -11.62
N ASN A 178 20.48 -0.30 -12.89
CA ASN A 178 21.57 -1.17 -13.29
C ASN A 178 22.86 -0.32 -13.43
N ASN A 179 23.90 -0.72 -12.74
CA ASN A 179 25.16 0.02 -12.63
C ASN A 179 26.25 -0.45 -13.59
N THR A 180 25.89 -1.16 -14.65
CA THR A 180 26.87 -1.60 -15.68
C THR A 180 27.19 -0.51 -16.71
N GLY A 181 26.47 0.61 -16.70
CA GLY A 181 26.72 1.80 -17.50
C GLY A 181 27.42 2.91 -16.71
N ASP A 182 27.45 4.08 -17.31
CA ASP A 182 28.05 5.28 -16.71
C ASP A 182 26.99 6.23 -16.10
N LYS A 183 25.73 5.81 -16.07
CA LYS A 183 24.63 6.64 -15.61
C LYS A 183 24.52 6.62 -14.08
N GLU A 184 24.47 7.80 -13.52
CA GLU A 184 24.22 8.05 -12.11
C GLU A 184 22.85 8.72 -11.94
N PHE A 185 22.16 8.44 -10.83
CA PHE A 185 20.88 9.04 -10.49
C PHE A 185 21.04 9.75 -9.14
N ASP A 186 21.26 11.06 -9.21
CA ASP A 186 21.53 11.87 -8.02
C ASP A 186 20.34 12.72 -7.59
N ASN A 187 19.29 12.74 -8.44
CA ASN A 187 18.09 13.52 -8.20
C ASN A 187 16.83 12.75 -8.63
N VAL A 188 15.74 12.93 -7.91
CA VAL A 188 14.45 12.29 -8.27
C VAL A 188 13.94 12.72 -9.65
N TRP A 189 14.37 13.88 -10.18
CA TRP A 189 14.01 14.34 -11.52
C TRP A 189 14.74 13.61 -12.62
N ASP A 190 15.86 12.94 -12.34
CA ASP A 190 16.59 12.14 -13.31
C ASP A 190 15.74 11.00 -13.87
N PHE A 191 14.82 10.45 -13.03
CA PHE A 191 13.92 9.37 -13.44
C PHE A 191 12.86 9.78 -14.46
N VAL A 192 12.66 11.06 -14.67
CA VAL A 192 11.68 11.62 -15.61
C VAL A 192 12.33 12.51 -16.65
N ALA A 193 13.65 12.44 -16.79
CA ALA A 193 14.41 13.17 -17.81
C ALA A 193 14.03 12.69 -19.22
N PRO A 194 14.16 13.53 -20.25
CA PRO A 194 13.82 13.17 -21.62
C PRO A 194 14.55 11.91 -22.11
N GLY A 195 13.79 10.95 -22.61
CA GLY A 195 14.32 9.67 -23.10
C GLY A 195 14.45 8.59 -22.04
N GLU A 196 14.11 8.90 -20.79
CA GLU A 196 14.06 7.92 -19.71
C GLU A 196 12.76 7.12 -19.73
N HIS A 197 12.87 5.79 -19.55
CA HIS A 197 11.73 4.88 -19.52
C HIS A 197 11.85 3.90 -18.34
N GLY A 198 11.61 4.39 -17.13
CA GLY A 198 11.68 3.57 -15.91
C GLY A 198 10.74 2.37 -15.92
N LEU A 199 11.21 1.23 -15.44
CA LEU A 199 10.38 0.05 -15.29
C LEU A 199 9.48 0.22 -14.06
N PHE A 200 8.18 0.10 -14.24
CA PHE A 200 7.21 0.21 -13.14
C PHE A 200 6.00 -0.67 -13.39
N MET A 201 5.34 -1.08 -12.34
CA MET A 201 4.10 -1.83 -12.47
C MET A 201 3.01 -0.95 -13.09
N ASP A 202 2.20 -1.56 -13.97
CA ASP A 202 1.09 -0.86 -14.59
C ASP A 202 0.10 -0.33 -13.55
N ILE A 203 -0.02 1.00 -13.47
CA ILE A 203 -0.85 1.71 -12.49
C ILE A 203 -2.35 1.46 -12.61
N ASP A 204 -2.84 0.91 -13.73
CA ASP A 204 -4.25 0.57 -13.89
C ASP A 204 -4.57 -0.81 -13.34
N SER A 205 -3.59 -1.70 -13.31
CA SER A 205 -3.73 -3.06 -12.77
C SER A 205 -3.21 -3.20 -11.34
N GLU A 206 -2.32 -2.30 -10.91
CA GLU A 206 -1.70 -2.29 -9.58
C GLU A 206 -1.88 -0.92 -8.91
N ILE A 207 -2.94 -0.80 -8.13
CA ILE A 207 -3.41 0.50 -7.58
C ILE A 207 -2.44 1.08 -6.54
N VAL A 208 -1.62 0.27 -5.86
CA VAL A 208 -0.57 0.76 -4.95
C VAL A 208 0.36 1.75 -5.66
N GLY A 209 0.66 1.51 -6.94
CA GLY A 209 1.42 2.45 -7.77
C GLY A 209 0.69 3.78 -8.00
N LYS A 210 -0.64 3.76 -8.12
CA LYS A 210 -1.46 4.99 -8.21
C LYS A 210 -1.44 5.79 -6.91
N ASN A 211 -1.49 5.11 -5.76
CA ASN A 211 -1.39 5.77 -4.45
C ASN A 211 -0.07 6.51 -4.28
N PHE A 212 1.04 5.96 -4.81
CA PHE A 212 2.31 6.69 -4.87
C PHE A 212 2.15 8.03 -5.59
N LEU A 213 1.54 8.03 -6.77
CA LEU A 213 1.32 9.26 -7.55
C LEU A 213 0.39 10.25 -6.82
N TYR A 214 -0.65 9.74 -6.14
CA TYR A 214 -1.53 10.58 -5.33
C TYR A 214 -0.76 11.26 -4.20
N MET A 215 0.07 10.54 -3.48
CA MET A 215 0.85 11.10 -2.37
C MET A 215 1.79 12.22 -2.80
N LEU A 216 2.31 12.19 -4.03
CA LEU A 216 3.17 13.27 -4.56
C LEU A 216 2.46 14.63 -4.58
N THR A 217 1.12 14.64 -4.69
CA THR A 217 0.34 15.89 -4.73
C THR A 217 0.10 16.51 -3.35
N SER A 218 0.47 15.85 -2.27
CA SER A 218 0.41 16.45 -0.93
C SER A 218 1.41 17.60 -0.79
N ASP A 219 1.12 18.54 0.12
CA ASP A 219 2.00 19.69 0.37
C ASP A 219 3.41 19.24 0.76
N GLN A 220 3.52 18.17 1.56
CA GLN A 220 4.79 17.62 2.01
C GLN A 220 5.65 17.15 0.83
N TYR A 221 5.13 16.29 -0.02
CA TYR A 221 5.95 15.66 -1.08
C TYR A 221 6.07 16.53 -2.33
N SER A 222 5.11 17.41 -2.59
CA SER A 222 5.26 18.43 -3.63
C SER A 222 6.37 19.43 -3.27
N ALA A 223 6.54 19.76 -1.98
CA ALA A 223 7.68 20.55 -1.51
C ALA A 223 9.01 19.81 -1.70
N VAL A 224 9.09 18.51 -1.40
CA VAL A 224 10.29 17.70 -1.65
C VAL A 224 10.68 17.70 -3.14
N LEU A 225 9.69 17.58 -4.04
CA LEU A 225 9.93 17.66 -5.48
C LEU A 225 10.44 19.03 -5.92
N LYS A 226 9.87 20.11 -5.35
CA LYS A 226 10.35 21.46 -5.60
C LYS A 226 11.78 21.67 -5.13
N ASP A 227 12.13 21.22 -3.92
CA ASP A 227 13.47 21.37 -3.36
C ASP A 227 14.50 20.58 -4.19
N ALA A 228 14.13 19.38 -4.65
CA ALA A 228 14.94 18.59 -5.57
C ALA A 228 15.12 19.28 -6.93
N PHE A 229 14.05 19.90 -7.48
CA PHE A 229 14.13 20.71 -8.70
C PHE A 229 15.07 21.91 -8.53
N ASP A 230 14.96 22.63 -7.42
CA ASP A 230 15.80 23.80 -7.13
C ASP A 230 17.29 23.43 -7.03
N ALA A 231 17.60 22.20 -6.67
CA ALA A 231 18.97 21.69 -6.58
C ALA A 231 19.59 21.30 -7.94
N LEU A 232 18.77 21.19 -9.00
CA LEU A 232 19.27 20.87 -10.35
C LEU A 232 20.12 22.02 -10.93
N PRO A 233 21.10 21.70 -11.82
CA PRO A 233 21.75 22.68 -12.66
C PRO A 233 20.75 23.47 -13.53
N GLU A 234 21.05 24.71 -13.89
CA GLU A 234 20.12 25.59 -14.65
C GLU A 234 19.73 25.01 -16.02
N GLU A 235 20.66 24.31 -16.70
CA GLU A 235 20.37 23.68 -18.00
C GLU A 235 19.40 22.49 -17.85
N GLU A 236 19.46 21.75 -16.75
CA GLU A 236 18.54 20.66 -16.44
C GLU A 236 17.17 21.20 -16.02
N LYS A 237 17.12 22.27 -15.20
CA LYS A 237 15.86 22.96 -14.87
C LYS A 237 15.11 23.39 -16.11
N ALA A 238 15.81 23.93 -17.10
CA ALA A 238 15.22 24.37 -18.37
C ALA A 238 14.51 23.22 -19.11
N THR A 239 14.95 21.99 -18.92
CA THR A 239 14.34 20.79 -19.50
C THR A 239 12.92 20.54 -18.96
N PHE A 240 12.69 20.79 -17.68
CA PHE A 240 11.42 20.51 -17.01
C PHE A 240 10.48 21.71 -16.94
N GLN A 241 11.02 22.95 -17.04
CA GLN A 241 10.28 24.19 -16.82
C GLN A 241 9.03 24.31 -17.70
N ALA A 242 9.13 23.92 -18.97
CA ALA A 242 7.97 23.98 -19.88
C ALA A 242 6.82 23.08 -19.42
N THR A 243 7.12 21.90 -18.88
CA THR A 243 6.09 20.98 -18.34
C THR A 243 5.50 21.55 -17.03
N ILE A 244 6.33 22.11 -16.16
CA ILE A 244 5.87 22.75 -14.91
C ILE A 244 4.91 23.92 -15.20
N ASP A 245 5.24 24.75 -16.19
CA ASP A 245 4.40 25.87 -16.61
C ASP A 245 3.09 25.38 -17.25
N GLN A 246 3.13 24.30 -18.02
CA GLN A 246 1.97 23.69 -18.68
C GLN A 246 0.93 23.21 -17.67
N VAL A 247 1.35 22.58 -16.59
CA VAL A 247 0.43 21.99 -15.59
C VAL A 247 0.08 22.92 -14.43
N ALA A 248 0.58 24.17 -14.44
CA ALA A 248 0.35 25.09 -13.34
C ALA A 248 -1.14 25.41 -13.13
N THR A 249 -1.89 25.61 -14.22
CA THR A 249 -3.35 25.85 -14.15
C THR A 249 -4.08 24.61 -13.66
N ASP A 250 -3.67 23.41 -14.10
CA ASP A 250 -4.28 22.17 -13.62
C ASP A 250 -4.07 21.99 -12.11
N ALA A 251 -2.90 22.38 -11.58
CA ALA A 251 -2.64 22.34 -10.15
C ALA A 251 -3.58 23.26 -9.37
N ASP A 252 -3.81 24.47 -9.85
CA ASP A 252 -4.77 25.43 -9.27
C ASP A 252 -6.21 24.88 -9.33
N ASP A 253 -6.63 24.35 -10.47
CA ASP A 253 -7.98 23.80 -10.69
C ASP A 253 -8.25 22.55 -9.82
N LEU A 254 -7.21 21.77 -9.55
CA LEU A 254 -7.27 20.62 -8.64
C LEU A 254 -7.19 21.02 -7.16
N GLY A 255 -6.98 22.30 -6.86
CA GLY A 255 -6.88 22.83 -5.50
C GLY A 255 -5.63 22.35 -4.76
N LEU A 256 -4.55 22.05 -5.47
CA LEU A 256 -3.27 21.66 -4.88
C LEU A 256 -2.54 22.87 -4.30
N GLY A 257 -1.69 22.63 -3.30
CA GLY A 257 -0.89 23.68 -2.68
C GLY A 257 0.11 24.34 -3.63
N GLU A 258 0.82 25.35 -3.15
CA GLU A 258 1.75 26.20 -3.95
C GLU A 258 2.74 25.40 -4.81
N ASN A 259 3.17 24.24 -4.32
CA ASN A 259 4.13 23.37 -5.01
C ASN A 259 3.46 22.29 -5.88
N GLY A 260 2.13 22.23 -5.95
CA GLY A 260 1.36 21.20 -6.68
C GLY A 260 1.78 21.06 -8.14
N LYS A 261 2.18 22.13 -8.81
CA LYS A 261 2.66 22.12 -10.19
C LYS A 261 3.92 21.26 -10.39
N TYR A 262 4.81 21.20 -9.39
CA TYR A 262 6.00 20.32 -9.46
C TYR A 262 5.60 18.85 -9.36
N ALA A 263 4.63 18.55 -8.50
CA ALA A 263 4.06 17.22 -8.41
C ALA A 263 3.39 16.77 -9.71
N LEU A 264 2.51 17.60 -10.27
CA LEU A 264 1.83 17.29 -11.53
C LEU A 264 2.80 17.18 -12.71
N ALA A 265 3.84 18.02 -12.77
CA ALA A 265 4.87 17.92 -13.80
C ALA A 265 5.63 16.60 -13.71
N TRP A 266 6.08 16.22 -12.50
CA TRP A 266 6.75 14.95 -12.28
C TRP A 266 5.85 13.76 -12.62
N ILE A 267 4.59 13.77 -12.15
CA ILE A 267 3.60 12.72 -12.45
C ILE A 267 3.36 12.61 -13.95
N LYS A 268 3.16 13.74 -14.64
CA LYS A 268 2.96 13.75 -16.10
C LYS A 268 4.12 13.11 -16.82
N LEU A 269 5.34 13.58 -16.54
CA LEU A 269 6.55 13.04 -17.16
C LEU A 269 6.72 11.57 -16.88
N TRP A 270 6.47 11.12 -15.63
CA TRP A 270 6.54 9.71 -15.26
C TRP A 270 5.50 8.87 -16.00
N VAL A 271 4.22 9.26 -15.97
CA VAL A 271 3.12 8.50 -16.61
C VAL A 271 3.30 8.41 -18.12
N GLU A 272 3.82 9.46 -18.75
CA GLU A 272 4.04 9.51 -20.19
C GLU A 272 5.35 8.81 -20.64
N SER A 273 6.20 8.39 -19.69
CA SER A 273 7.49 7.78 -20.04
C SER A 273 7.71 6.38 -19.46
N TYR A 274 7.09 6.00 -18.30
CA TYR A 274 7.40 4.72 -17.69
C TYR A 274 7.01 3.53 -18.56
N ASN A 275 7.84 2.48 -18.53
CA ASN A 275 7.59 1.21 -19.21
C ASN A 275 6.79 0.29 -18.28
N ALA A 276 5.51 0.11 -18.59
CA ALA A 276 4.58 -0.66 -17.77
C ALA A 276 4.92 -2.14 -17.72
N GLN A 277 5.01 -2.69 -16.53
CA GLN A 277 5.31 -4.09 -16.26
C GLN A 277 4.16 -4.78 -15.51
N THR A 278 4.07 -6.09 -15.65
CA THR A 278 2.98 -6.88 -15.04
C THR A 278 3.22 -7.27 -13.60
N ASP A 279 4.46 -7.27 -13.13
CA ASP A 279 4.87 -7.66 -11.78
C ASP A 279 6.26 -7.10 -11.44
N ASP A 280 6.56 -6.89 -10.17
CA ASP A 280 7.90 -6.53 -9.69
C ASP A 280 8.97 -7.61 -9.97
N GLY A 281 8.59 -8.87 -10.14
CA GLY A 281 9.51 -9.96 -10.45
C GLY A 281 10.24 -9.77 -11.80
N PRO A 282 9.53 -9.58 -12.91
CA PRO A 282 10.13 -9.22 -14.21
C PRO A 282 11.03 -7.98 -14.14
N ILE A 283 10.60 -6.92 -13.42
CA ILE A 283 11.43 -5.71 -13.26
C ILE A 283 12.75 -6.07 -12.58
N CYS A 284 12.69 -6.80 -11.45
CA CYS A 284 13.87 -7.23 -10.72
C CYS A 284 14.82 -8.03 -11.61
N ASN A 285 14.30 -9.05 -12.31
CA ASN A 285 15.09 -9.90 -13.20
C ASN A 285 15.77 -9.11 -14.34
N THR A 286 15.10 -8.08 -14.86
CA THR A 286 15.68 -7.20 -15.86
C THR A 286 16.82 -6.39 -15.24
N LEU A 287 16.58 -5.69 -14.13
CA LEU A 287 17.57 -4.79 -13.52
C LEU A 287 18.85 -5.50 -13.08
N VAL A 288 18.77 -6.74 -12.60
CA VAL A 288 19.96 -7.51 -12.19
C VAL A 288 20.71 -8.17 -13.34
N SER A 289 20.23 -8.04 -14.57
CA SER A 289 20.90 -8.58 -15.77
C SER A 289 22.08 -7.73 -16.18
N GLN A 290 23.22 -8.35 -16.47
CA GLN A 290 24.39 -7.64 -16.99
C GLN A 290 24.14 -6.88 -18.31
N SER A 291 23.11 -7.27 -19.06
CA SER A 291 22.75 -6.64 -20.34
C SER A 291 21.78 -5.45 -20.19
N ALA A 292 21.34 -5.14 -18.99
CA ALA A 292 20.35 -4.08 -18.73
C ALA A 292 21.01 -2.71 -18.44
N THR A 293 22.13 -2.43 -19.08
CA THR A 293 22.90 -1.19 -18.91
C THR A 293 22.01 0.04 -18.86
N ASP A 294 22.20 0.87 -17.85
CA ASP A 294 21.47 2.13 -17.59
C ASP A 294 19.95 2.01 -17.38
N GLN A 295 19.40 0.79 -17.27
CA GLN A 295 17.99 0.63 -16.93
C GLN A 295 17.75 0.88 -15.46
N PHE A 296 16.60 1.44 -15.16
CA PHE A 296 16.15 1.69 -13.79
C PHE A 296 14.66 1.35 -13.63
N GLY A 297 14.23 1.29 -12.39
CA GLY A 297 12.81 1.04 -12.07
C GLY A 297 12.47 1.35 -10.62
N LEU A 298 11.17 1.48 -10.35
CA LEU A 298 10.62 1.58 -9.01
C LEU A 298 9.99 0.24 -8.66
N ILE A 299 10.62 -0.52 -7.76
CA ILE A 299 10.25 -1.89 -7.45
C ILE A 299 10.25 -2.18 -5.94
N VAL A 300 9.51 -3.20 -5.54
CA VAL A 300 9.53 -3.71 -4.17
C VAL A 300 10.94 -4.18 -3.82
N TYR A 301 11.57 -3.52 -2.85
CA TYR A 301 12.96 -3.79 -2.46
C TYR A 301 13.20 -5.26 -2.11
N SER A 302 12.26 -5.87 -1.39
CA SER A 302 12.37 -7.26 -0.98
C SER A 302 12.38 -8.28 -2.12
N LYS A 303 12.16 -7.88 -3.38
CA LYS A 303 12.29 -8.77 -4.54
C LYS A 303 13.74 -9.17 -4.82
N LEU A 304 14.71 -8.33 -4.47
CA LEU A 304 16.14 -8.66 -4.58
C LEU A 304 16.50 -9.96 -3.88
N ARG A 305 15.82 -10.28 -2.79
CA ARG A 305 16.03 -11.54 -2.05
C ARG A 305 15.98 -12.78 -2.96
N SER A 306 14.96 -12.86 -3.83
CA SER A 306 14.79 -14.02 -4.73
C SER A 306 15.93 -14.19 -5.72
N VAL A 307 16.56 -13.09 -6.11
CA VAL A 307 17.71 -13.10 -7.04
C VAL A 307 18.98 -13.49 -6.32
N GLU A 308 19.16 -13.03 -5.11
CA GLU A 308 20.35 -13.27 -4.32
C GLU A 308 20.47 -14.70 -3.79
N GLU A 309 19.34 -15.34 -3.46
CA GLU A 309 19.30 -16.75 -3.11
C GLU A 309 19.81 -17.65 -4.24
N SER A 310 19.70 -17.18 -5.48
CA SER A 310 20.03 -17.97 -6.68
C SER A 310 21.34 -17.60 -7.34
N ALA A 311 21.87 -16.38 -7.13
CA ALA A 311 23.03 -15.92 -7.90
C ALA A 311 23.83 -14.82 -7.15
N THR A 312 24.98 -15.19 -6.64
CA THR A 312 25.96 -14.28 -6.02
C THR A 312 26.46 -13.14 -6.92
N VAL A 313 26.17 -13.22 -8.22
CA VAL A 313 26.69 -12.29 -9.25
C VAL A 313 25.70 -11.16 -9.55
N SER A 314 24.40 -11.44 -9.56
CA SER A 314 23.38 -10.51 -10.07
C SER A 314 23.31 -9.19 -9.32
N LYS A 315 23.47 -9.18 -8.01
CA LYS A 315 23.42 -7.97 -7.19
C LYS A 315 24.55 -6.96 -7.47
N LYS A 316 25.63 -7.38 -8.11
CA LYS A 316 26.73 -6.47 -8.48
C LYS A 316 26.34 -5.49 -9.58
N PHE A 317 25.21 -5.70 -10.20
CA PHE A 317 24.74 -4.88 -11.32
C PHE A 317 23.60 -3.93 -10.91
N VAL A 318 23.24 -3.87 -9.64
CA VAL A 318 22.12 -3.06 -9.15
C VAL A 318 22.57 -2.18 -8.02
N ASP A 319 22.26 -0.89 -8.11
CA ASP A 319 22.40 0.08 -7.04
C ASP A 319 21.07 0.74 -6.71
N ILE A 320 20.99 1.31 -5.50
CA ILE A 320 19.83 2.04 -4.99
C ILE A 320 20.14 3.53 -5.05
N ALA A 321 19.35 4.27 -5.82
CA ALA A 321 19.61 5.69 -6.07
C ALA A 321 19.69 6.52 -4.79
N ALA A 322 18.80 6.26 -3.82
CA ALA A 322 18.81 6.97 -2.55
C ALA A 322 20.08 6.74 -1.70
N TYR A 323 20.95 5.82 -2.10
CA TYR A 323 22.23 5.57 -1.42
C TYR A 323 23.38 6.37 -2.01
N ASN A 324 23.17 7.02 -3.16
CA ASN A 324 24.18 7.86 -3.79
C ASN A 324 24.46 9.09 -2.92
N ASP A 325 25.72 9.48 -2.82
CA ASP A 325 26.12 10.63 -2.05
C ASP A 325 25.50 11.92 -2.62
N GLY A 326 24.81 12.67 -1.78
CA GLY A 326 24.20 13.92 -2.21
C GLY A 326 22.84 13.79 -2.91
N TYR A 327 22.27 12.59 -3.06
CA TYR A 327 20.97 12.35 -3.67
C TYR A 327 19.89 13.33 -3.17
N LYS A 328 19.05 13.84 -4.07
CA LYS A 328 17.99 14.81 -3.80
C LYS A 328 16.61 14.26 -4.10
N GLY A 329 15.68 14.50 -3.20
CA GLY A 329 14.29 14.04 -3.30
C GLY A 329 14.06 12.74 -2.53
N PHE A 330 12.99 12.03 -2.88
CA PHE A 330 12.63 10.76 -2.25
C PHE A 330 13.23 9.58 -3.03
N GLY A 331 13.62 8.54 -2.30
CA GLY A 331 14.20 7.32 -2.88
C GLY A 331 13.19 6.25 -3.26
N GLY A 332 11.89 6.49 -2.99
CA GLY A 332 10.85 5.52 -3.30
C GLY A 332 9.53 5.78 -2.58
N PHE A 333 8.71 4.73 -2.47
CA PHE A 333 7.37 4.75 -1.89
C PHE A 333 7.23 3.70 -0.79
N GLY A 334 6.74 4.13 0.38
CA GLY A 334 6.40 3.27 1.51
C GLY A 334 4.89 3.08 1.64
N TYR A 335 4.46 1.82 1.72
CA TYR A 335 3.05 1.45 1.90
C TYR A 335 2.94 0.30 2.89
N CYS A 336 1.76 0.15 3.50
CA CYS A 336 1.59 -0.84 4.56
C CYS A 336 0.79 -2.06 4.12
N HIS A 337 1.06 -3.18 4.80
CA HIS A 337 0.08 -4.23 4.97
C HIS A 337 -0.76 -3.90 6.19
N TYR A 338 -2.07 -3.71 5.98
CA TYR A 338 -3.02 -3.39 7.04
C TYR A 338 -3.82 -4.63 7.45
N LEU A 339 -4.16 -4.71 8.73
CA LEU A 339 -4.91 -5.80 9.34
C LEU A 339 -6.28 -5.32 9.76
N PHE A 340 -7.31 -6.13 9.47
CA PHE A 340 -8.69 -5.84 9.85
C PHE A 340 -9.43 -7.11 10.26
N VAL A 341 -10.39 -6.96 11.15
CA VAL A 341 -11.46 -7.94 11.39
C VAL A 341 -12.59 -7.67 10.40
N THR A 342 -13.27 -8.69 9.88
CA THR A 342 -14.47 -8.46 9.06
C THR A 342 -15.68 -8.19 9.95
N ASP A 343 -16.55 -7.23 9.61
CA ASP A 343 -17.72 -6.82 10.42
C ASP A 343 -18.70 -7.97 10.72
N ASN A 344 -18.68 -9.01 9.90
CA ASN A 344 -19.46 -10.23 10.07
C ASN A 344 -18.60 -11.46 10.38
N SER A 345 -17.45 -11.27 11.02
CA SER A 345 -16.49 -12.31 11.36
C SER A 345 -17.13 -13.50 12.08
N PRO A 346 -16.88 -14.74 11.65
CA PRO A 346 -17.35 -15.93 12.36
C PRO A 346 -16.56 -16.23 13.64
N LEU A 347 -15.35 -15.68 13.78
CA LEU A 347 -14.42 -15.93 14.89
C LEU A 347 -13.70 -14.63 15.30
N PRO A 348 -14.41 -13.60 15.77
CA PRO A 348 -13.82 -12.28 16.02
C PRO A 348 -12.78 -12.27 17.15
N TRP A 349 -12.95 -13.03 18.23
CA TRP A 349 -11.94 -13.15 19.29
C TRP A 349 -10.65 -13.77 18.78
N THR A 350 -10.78 -14.80 17.94
CA THR A 350 -9.63 -15.49 17.34
C THR A 350 -8.93 -14.59 16.34
N ALA A 351 -9.69 -13.80 15.58
CA ALA A 351 -9.13 -12.79 14.69
C ALA A 351 -8.34 -11.72 15.46
N CYS A 352 -8.91 -11.14 16.52
CA CYS A 352 -8.20 -10.16 17.37
C CYS A 352 -6.93 -10.77 18.00
N ALA A 353 -7.01 -11.98 18.54
CA ALA A 353 -5.84 -12.64 19.14
C ALA A 353 -4.74 -12.92 18.11
N PHE A 354 -5.09 -13.35 16.89
CA PHE A 354 -4.12 -13.59 15.83
C PHE A 354 -3.49 -12.28 15.34
N ILE A 355 -4.28 -11.22 15.20
CA ILE A 355 -3.79 -9.88 14.86
C ILE A 355 -2.78 -9.40 15.92
N ALA A 356 -3.17 -9.44 17.21
CA ALA A 356 -2.29 -9.03 18.31
C ALA A 356 -0.98 -9.86 18.30
N TYR A 357 -1.07 -11.17 18.17
CA TYR A 357 0.10 -12.05 18.10
C TYR A 357 1.08 -11.63 16.99
N MET A 358 0.56 -11.30 15.81
CA MET A 358 1.38 -10.90 14.66
C MET A 358 2.08 -9.54 14.86
N VAL A 359 1.45 -8.59 15.54
CA VAL A 359 1.98 -7.22 15.66
C VAL A 359 2.69 -6.94 16.98
N GLU A 360 2.50 -7.79 18.00
CA GLU A 360 3.07 -7.59 19.35
C GLU A 360 4.24 -8.52 19.68
N THR A 361 4.48 -9.55 18.85
CA THR A 361 5.56 -10.50 19.13
C THR A 361 6.51 -10.70 17.94
N ALA A 362 7.78 -10.89 18.23
CA ALA A 362 8.78 -11.21 17.20
C ALA A 362 8.48 -12.54 16.51
N ASP A 363 8.01 -13.55 17.26
CA ASP A 363 7.61 -14.86 16.71
C ASP A 363 6.42 -14.73 15.75
N GLY A 364 5.40 -13.95 16.11
CA GLY A 364 4.24 -13.68 15.27
C GLY A 364 4.60 -12.91 14.01
N PHE A 365 5.50 -11.94 14.14
CA PHE A 365 6.00 -11.18 13.00
C PHE A 365 6.98 -11.98 12.12
N SER A 366 7.59 -13.03 12.62
CA SER A 366 8.64 -13.77 11.91
C SER A 366 8.22 -14.30 10.53
N ALA A 367 6.94 -14.66 10.36
CA ALA A 367 6.40 -15.08 9.08
C ALA A 367 6.39 -13.94 8.04
N TRP A 368 6.29 -12.70 8.48
CA TRP A 368 6.19 -11.50 7.66
C TRP A 368 7.52 -10.79 7.52
N GLY A 369 8.36 -10.87 8.54
CA GLY A 369 9.67 -10.26 8.60
C GLY A 369 10.50 -10.60 7.37
N LYS A 370 11.20 -9.60 6.87
CA LYS A 370 12.07 -9.71 5.72
C LYS A 370 13.41 -9.12 6.09
N ASP A 371 14.42 -9.68 5.48
CA ASP A 371 15.80 -9.21 5.66
C ASP A 371 16.01 -7.85 4.99
N ILE A 372 15.15 -7.50 4.04
CA ILE A 372 15.17 -6.22 3.31
C ILE A 372 13.76 -5.73 2.97
N GLY A 373 13.56 -4.43 3.03
CA GLY A 373 12.40 -3.74 2.50
C GLY A 373 11.05 -4.13 3.11
N GLY A 374 11.03 -4.52 4.38
CA GLY A 374 9.82 -4.78 5.14
C GLY A 374 10.09 -4.64 6.63
N TYR A 375 9.45 -3.65 7.25
CA TYR A 375 9.75 -3.22 8.62
C TYR A 375 8.51 -3.34 9.49
N SER A 376 8.64 -3.94 10.68
CA SER A 376 7.54 -4.01 11.65
C SER A 376 7.03 -2.60 11.97
N ALA A 377 5.71 -2.45 12.05
CA ALA A 377 5.09 -1.23 12.51
C ALA A 377 5.01 -1.11 14.05
N ASN A 378 5.50 -2.12 14.77
CA ASN A 378 5.69 -2.07 16.21
C ASN A 378 7.18 -1.84 16.51
N PRO A 379 7.59 -0.72 17.14
CA PRO A 379 8.99 -0.39 17.36
C PRO A 379 9.71 -1.43 18.24
N VAL A 380 9.04 -2.05 19.21
CA VAL A 380 9.63 -3.10 20.05
C VAL A 380 9.93 -4.35 19.21
N VAL A 381 8.96 -4.78 18.41
CA VAL A 381 9.14 -5.93 17.48
C VAL A 381 10.18 -5.61 16.39
N ALA A 382 10.23 -4.35 15.93
CA ALA A 382 11.24 -3.91 14.96
C ALA A 382 12.65 -4.04 15.54
N GLU A 383 12.89 -3.59 16.78
CA GLU A 383 14.19 -3.71 17.46
C GLU A 383 14.60 -5.17 17.68
N GLU A 384 13.68 -6.01 18.15
CA GLU A 384 13.93 -7.44 18.35
C GLU A 384 14.27 -8.16 17.04
N THR A 385 13.50 -7.90 15.98
CA THR A 385 13.72 -8.53 14.67
C THR A 385 14.96 -8.00 13.98
N GLU A 386 15.27 -6.71 14.10
CA GLU A 386 16.50 -6.14 13.57
C GLU A 386 17.72 -6.78 14.21
N ALA A 387 17.70 -7.02 15.52
CA ALA A 387 18.78 -7.74 16.20
C ALA A 387 18.98 -9.16 15.66
N ILE A 388 17.88 -9.86 15.30
CA ILE A 388 17.93 -11.18 14.67
C ILE A 388 18.52 -11.10 13.26
N TYR A 389 18.13 -10.10 12.48
CA TYR A 389 18.54 -9.96 11.08
C TYR A 389 19.89 -9.27 10.90
N LYS A 390 20.37 -8.45 11.84
CA LYS A 390 21.71 -7.84 11.79
C LYS A 390 22.83 -8.86 11.63
N HIS A 391 22.64 -10.07 12.11
CA HIS A 391 23.62 -11.15 11.91
C HIS A 391 23.63 -11.72 10.50
N LYS A 392 22.60 -11.40 9.70
CA LYS A 392 22.44 -11.84 8.31
C LYS A 392 22.80 -10.73 7.31
N THR A 393 23.06 -9.53 7.81
CA THR A 393 23.23 -8.35 6.98
C THR A 393 24.65 -8.17 6.47
N GLY A 394 24.79 -8.05 5.16
CA GLY A 394 25.96 -7.41 4.55
C GLY A 394 27.24 -8.22 4.50
N GLY A 395 27.17 -9.54 4.50
CA GLY A 395 28.36 -10.38 4.48
C GLY A 395 28.26 -11.57 3.55
N MET A 396 29.41 -12.21 3.37
CA MET A 396 29.47 -13.58 2.88
C MET A 396 29.22 -14.52 4.04
N ALA A 397 28.51 -15.61 3.82
CA ALA A 397 28.43 -16.71 4.77
C ALA A 397 29.82 -17.29 5.04
N GLU A 398 29.93 -18.14 6.05
CA GLU A 398 31.21 -18.78 6.41
C GLU A 398 31.87 -19.59 5.28
N ASP A 399 31.08 -20.02 4.29
CA ASP A 399 31.57 -20.70 3.09
C ASP A 399 32.32 -19.76 2.13
N GLY A 400 32.30 -18.44 2.35
CA GLY A 400 32.98 -17.43 1.55
C GLY A 400 32.38 -17.25 0.14
N VAL A 401 31.25 -17.89 -0.17
CA VAL A 401 30.61 -17.90 -1.49
C VAL A 401 29.15 -17.42 -1.38
N THR A 402 28.41 -17.89 -0.39
CA THR A 402 26.99 -17.55 -0.20
C THR A 402 26.85 -16.14 0.33
N VAL A 403 26.05 -15.35 -0.35
CA VAL A 403 25.75 -13.98 0.07
C VAL A 403 24.60 -13.98 1.06
N VAL A 404 24.76 -13.26 2.16
CA VAL A 404 23.81 -13.15 3.24
C VAL A 404 23.03 -11.83 3.10
N TYR A 405 21.75 -11.86 3.39
CA TYR A 405 20.87 -10.68 3.40
C TYR A 405 21.18 -9.69 4.53
N PRO A 406 20.80 -8.41 4.35
CA PRO A 406 20.26 -7.84 3.13
C PRO A 406 21.36 -7.58 2.11
N ALA A 407 21.05 -7.91 0.86
CA ALA A 407 21.84 -7.42 -0.24
C ALA A 407 21.82 -5.90 -0.27
N LEU A 408 22.81 -5.33 -0.88
CA LEU A 408 22.92 -3.88 -0.97
C LEU A 408 22.82 -3.16 0.39
N ASN A 409 23.07 -3.87 1.50
CA ASN A 409 23.10 -3.33 2.85
C ASN A 409 21.85 -2.47 3.17
N ASP A 410 20.68 -3.09 3.25
CA ASP A 410 19.47 -2.37 3.67
C ASP A 410 19.76 -1.56 4.93
N ARG A 411 19.59 -0.26 4.85
CA ARG A 411 19.85 0.69 5.94
C ARG A 411 18.82 0.62 7.06
N GLY A 412 17.77 -0.22 6.90
CA GLY A 412 16.75 -0.47 7.90
C GLY A 412 15.60 0.52 7.91
N GLY A 413 14.57 0.18 8.71
CA GLY A 413 13.34 0.96 8.79
C GLY A 413 13.56 2.41 9.24
N ASP A 414 14.35 2.62 10.28
CA ASP A 414 14.64 3.96 10.82
C ASP A 414 15.23 4.90 9.77
N TRP A 415 16.10 4.37 8.93
CA TRP A 415 16.69 5.17 7.85
C TRP A 415 15.66 5.48 6.77
N TRP A 416 14.92 4.47 6.29
CA TRP A 416 13.98 4.65 5.19
C TRP A 416 12.76 5.49 5.54
N LEU A 417 12.26 5.38 6.78
CA LEU A 417 11.05 6.06 7.23
C LEU A 417 11.30 7.49 7.75
N SER A 418 12.56 7.93 7.77
CA SER A 418 12.94 9.27 8.21
C SER A 418 13.27 10.20 7.05
N GLU A 419 13.25 11.52 7.31
CA GLU A 419 13.75 12.58 6.43
C GLU A 419 13.13 12.57 5.00
N ASN A 420 11.88 12.13 4.87
CA ASN A 420 11.18 12.01 3.57
C ASN A 420 11.93 11.14 2.53
N ARG A 421 12.74 10.18 2.98
CA ARG A 421 13.42 9.26 2.07
C ARG A 421 12.46 8.36 1.31
N LEU A 422 11.28 8.08 1.88
CA LEU A 422 10.16 7.47 1.19
C LEU A 422 8.97 8.44 1.17
N VAL A 423 8.22 8.41 0.09
CA VAL A 423 6.85 8.90 0.07
C VAL A 423 6.00 7.89 0.81
N LEU A 424 5.46 8.24 1.97
CA LEU A 424 4.67 7.32 2.79
C LEU A 424 3.18 7.42 2.44
N GLU A 425 2.52 6.27 2.27
CA GLU A 425 1.10 6.22 1.98
C GLU A 425 0.27 6.74 3.16
N ASP A 426 -0.62 7.70 2.87
CA ASP A 426 -1.72 8.09 3.73
C ASP A 426 -3.04 7.66 3.07
N PRO A 427 -3.74 6.64 3.62
CA PRO A 427 -4.99 6.14 3.06
C PRO A 427 -6.06 7.20 2.87
N SER A 428 -6.22 8.07 3.86
CA SER A 428 -7.24 9.12 3.86
C SER A 428 -6.94 10.20 2.81
N TYR A 429 -5.68 10.60 2.70
CA TYR A 429 -5.26 11.53 1.66
C TYR A 429 -5.46 10.92 0.27
N CYS A 430 -4.97 9.69 0.04
CA CYS A 430 -5.16 8.99 -1.23
C CYS A 430 -6.64 8.91 -1.61
N ALA A 431 -7.52 8.53 -0.68
CA ALA A 431 -8.96 8.47 -0.92
C ALA A 431 -9.56 9.84 -1.26
N SER A 432 -9.08 10.91 -0.64
CA SER A 432 -9.59 12.28 -0.85
C SER A 432 -9.29 12.82 -2.25
N VAL A 433 -8.13 12.49 -2.82
CA VAL A 433 -7.67 13.00 -4.13
C VAL A 433 -7.90 12.01 -5.27
N SER A 434 -8.26 10.76 -4.97
CA SER A 434 -8.35 9.67 -5.96
C SER A 434 -9.28 9.97 -7.13
N PHE A 435 -10.39 10.68 -6.90
CA PHE A 435 -11.31 11.05 -7.96
C PHE A 435 -10.75 12.19 -8.83
N THR A 436 -10.24 13.26 -8.25
CA THR A 436 -9.79 14.45 -8.97
C THR A 436 -8.43 14.22 -9.65
N VAL A 437 -7.40 13.91 -8.87
CA VAL A 437 -6.06 13.60 -9.39
C VAL A 437 -6.06 12.32 -10.22
N GLY A 438 -6.83 11.31 -9.81
CA GLY A 438 -6.97 10.07 -10.57
C GLY A 438 -7.52 10.29 -11.96
N SER A 439 -8.60 11.08 -12.10
CA SER A 439 -9.16 11.44 -13.41
C SER A 439 -8.18 12.24 -14.26
N TRP A 440 -7.39 13.13 -13.64
CA TRP A 440 -6.35 13.87 -14.35
C TRP A 440 -5.24 12.93 -14.88
N ILE A 441 -4.78 11.97 -14.07
CA ILE A 441 -3.81 10.96 -14.49
C ILE A 441 -4.33 10.11 -15.66
N GLU A 442 -5.61 9.74 -15.64
CA GLU A 442 -6.25 8.95 -16.71
C GLU A 442 -6.31 9.67 -18.06
N MET A 443 -6.23 11.00 -18.08
CA MET A 443 -6.17 11.80 -19.31
C MET A 443 -4.76 11.88 -19.92
N LEU A 444 -3.72 11.47 -19.19
CA LEU A 444 -2.34 11.51 -19.69
C LEU A 444 -2.07 10.41 -20.72
N SER A 445 -1.22 10.72 -21.69
CA SER A 445 -0.79 9.76 -22.73
C SER A 445 0.22 8.78 -22.12
N LYS A 446 -0.11 7.50 -22.09
CA LYS A 446 0.79 6.47 -21.56
C LYS A 446 1.83 6.07 -22.58
N TYR A 447 3.06 5.85 -22.13
CA TYR A 447 4.13 5.32 -22.96
C TYR A 447 3.79 3.90 -23.44
N THR A 448 4.06 3.65 -24.71
CA THR A 448 3.96 2.31 -25.31
C THR A 448 5.30 1.97 -25.92
N PRO A 449 6.03 0.96 -25.43
CA PRO A 449 7.28 0.52 -26.05
C PRO A 449 7.05 0.09 -27.49
N ASN A 450 7.99 0.47 -28.39
CA ASN A 450 8.00 0.03 -29.79
C ASN A 450 8.38 -1.45 -29.92
#